data_64d327f1ccad76e544af938d023d87aa
#
_entry.id   64d327f1ccad76e544af938d023d87aa
#
_cell.length_a   1.000
_cell.length_b   1.000
_cell.length_c   1.000
_cell.angle_alpha   90.00
_cell.angle_beta   90.00
_cell.angle_gamma   90.00
#
_symmetry.space_group_name_H-M   'P 1'
#
loop_
_entity.id
_entity.type
_entity.pdbx_description
1 polymer ?
#
loop_
_entity_poly.entity_id
_entity_poly.type
_entity_poly.pdbx_seq_one_letter_code
_entity_poly.pdbx_strand_id
1 'polypeptide(L)'
;CRVTEKTLTGDIIEILLETETQTSAHLAVNTEVLDILYEDQDLLAVNKPAGVVTHPQGGHYEDTLANQVSAYYAFRQESHTVRPIGRLDKDTSGIVLFAKNQTAAARLQKQRERGELQKTYLAVTEISVKWNDDTPKHKKDIEEKNKVEKFPGWSEIIRRMEEYETTADQDGWTRIDTSMAPDPENRLRMIPTPLGKPARTLYKSLWTGKANQCFALHLETGRTHQIRLHMATLKCPLLGDPLYGGDQTQLHRAALHAYGVTLYQPYTGEKLHLTAPIPEDIRNLDLG
;
A
#
# COMPACT_ATOMS: atom_id res chain seq x y z
N CYS A 1 -43.00 -1.87 -0.24
CA CYS A 1 -42.66 -0.46 -0.44
C CYS A 1 -42.13 -0.25 -1.86
N ARG A 2 -42.66 0.73 -2.60
CA ARG A 2 -42.12 1.12 -3.91
C ARG A 2 -41.04 2.18 -3.70
N VAL A 3 -40.01 2.19 -4.54
CA VAL A 3 -38.86 3.16 -4.44
C VAL A 3 -39.32 4.64 -4.47
N THR A 4 -40.56 4.90 -4.93
CA THR A 4 -41.16 6.24 -5.01
C THR A 4 -42.14 6.56 -3.87
N GLU A 5 -42.31 5.67 -2.89
CA GLU A 5 -43.21 5.88 -1.75
C GLU A 5 -42.57 6.85 -0.77
N LYS A 6 -43.30 7.89 -0.38
CA LYS A 6 -42.81 8.88 0.59
C LYS A 6 -43.05 8.36 2.01
N THR A 7 -42.00 8.32 2.79
CA THR A 7 -42.06 7.96 4.21
C THR A 7 -42.56 9.15 5.04
N LEU A 8 -43.29 8.87 6.10
CA LEU A 8 -43.74 9.84 7.11
C LEU A 8 -42.94 9.68 8.39
N THR A 9 -42.98 10.73 9.21
CA THR A 9 -42.34 10.66 10.53
C THR A 9 -43.00 9.59 11.39
N GLY A 10 -42.24 8.61 11.83
CA GLY A 10 -42.71 7.45 12.60
C GLY A 10 -42.82 6.15 11.81
N ASP A 11 -42.61 6.15 10.50
CA ASP A 11 -42.54 4.94 9.69
C ASP A 11 -41.33 4.11 10.05
N ILE A 12 -41.51 2.80 10.20
CA ILE A 12 -40.44 1.83 10.35
C ILE A 12 -40.14 1.25 8.96
N ILE A 13 -38.91 1.40 8.51
CA ILE A 13 -38.42 0.82 7.28
C ILE A 13 -37.60 -0.41 7.63
N GLU A 14 -38.11 -1.60 7.33
CA GLU A 14 -37.33 -2.84 7.38
C GLU A 14 -36.67 -3.07 6.02
N ILE A 15 -35.35 -3.14 6.03
CA ILE A 15 -34.57 -3.51 4.86
C ILE A 15 -34.04 -4.92 5.08
N LEU A 16 -34.60 -5.87 4.36
CA LEU A 16 -34.04 -7.23 4.27
C LEU A 16 -32.82 -7.16 3.33
N LEU A 17 -31.65 -7.16 3.94
CA LEU A 17 -30.42 -7.40 3.18
C LEU A 17 -30.33 -8.91 2.99
N GLU A 18 -30.28 -9.38 1.74
CA GLU A 18 -29.96 -10.77 1.46
C GLU A 18 -28.62 -11.10 2.11
N THR A 19 -28.62 -12.10 2.97
CA THR A 19 -27.38 -12.65 3.52
C THR A 19 -26.57 -13.18 2.36
N GLU A 20 -25.32 -12.76 2.22
CA GLU A 20 -24.46 -13.29 1.17
C GLU A 20 -24.33 -14.81 1.35
N THR A 21 -24.93 -15.55 0.43
CA THR A 21 -24.82 -17.01 0.37
C THR A 21 -23.56 -17.43 -0.40
N GLN A 22 -22.94 -16.49 -1.14
CA GLN A 22 -21.71 -16.75 -1.87
C GLN A 22 -20.51 -16.65 -0.91
N THR A 23 -19.82 -17.74 -0.76
CA THR A 23 -18.55 -17.83 -0.06
C THR A 23 -17.42 -17.95 -1.09
N SER A 24 -16.20 -17.63 -0.68
CA SER A 24 -15.01 -17.91 -1.49
C SER A 24 -14.57 -19.37 -1.39
N ALA A 25 -15.53 -20.31 -1.32
CA ALA A 25 -15.27 -21.75 -1.18
C ALA A 25 -14.42 -22.35 -2.32
N HIS A 26 -14.26 -21.64 -3.43
CA HIS A 26 -13.37 -22.03 -4.52
C HIS A 26 -11.89 -21.75 -4.22
N LEU A 27 -11.58 -20.97 -3.17
CA LEU A 27 -10.21 -20.73 -2.74
C LEU A 27 -9.73 -21.93 -1.92
N ALA A 28 -8.57 -22.46 -2.26
CA ALA A 28 -7.92 -23.49 -1.48
C ALA A 28 -7.66 -23.00 -0.03
N VAL A 29 -7.76 -23.90 0.92
CA VAL A 29 -7.53 -23.57 2.33
C VAL A 29 -6.04 -23.39 2.58
N ASN A 30 -5.65 -22.25 3.11
CA ASN A 30 -4.32 -21.97 3.62
C ASN A 30 -4.42 -21.61 5.10
N THR A 31 -3.86 -22.44 5.98
CA THR A 31 -3.98 -22.32 7.44
C THR A 31 -2.87 -21.51 8.09
N GLU A 32 -2.04 -20.81 7.32
CA GLU A 32 -1.07 -19.87 7.88
C GLU A 32 -1.79 -18.79 8.69
N VAL A 33 -1.22 -18.43 9.82
CA VAL A 33 -1.81 -17.47 10.76
C VAL A 33 -1.81 -16.08 10.16
N LEU A 34 -2.98 -15.44 10.12
CA LEU A 34 -3.11 -14.05 9.73
C LEU A 34 -2.63 -13.13 10.85
N ASP A 35 -1.82 -12.15 10.50
CA ASP A 35 -1.49 -11.02 11.37
C ASP A 35 -2.56 -9.94 11.19
N ILE A 36 -3.59 -9.97 12.06
CA ILE A 36 -4.76 -9.09 12.01
C ILE A 36 -4.45 -7.81 12.76
N LEU A 37 -4.53 -6.67 12.07
CA LEU A 37 -4.31 -5.33 12.63
C LEU A 37 -5.61 -4.70 13.13
N TYR A 38 -6.72 -4.99 12.47
CA TYR A 38 -8.04 -4.49 12.83
C TYR A 38 -9.13 -5.38 12.23
N GLU A 39 -10.21 -5.57 12.96
CA GLU A 39 -11.40 -6.25 12.46
C GLU A 39 -12.66 -5.69 13.11
N ASP A 40 -13.69 -5.47 12.28
CA ASP A 40 -15.05 -5.20 12.70
C ASP A 40 -16.06 -6.01 11.85
N GLN A 41 -17.34 -5.62 11.83
CA GLN A 41 -18.37 -6.31 11.05
C GLN A 41 -18.22 -6.12 9.53
N ASP A 42 -17.50 -5.09 9.08
CA ASP A 42 -17.46 -4.65 7.70
C ASP A 42 -16.07 -4.72 7.07
N LEU A 43 -15.03 -4.67 7.91
CA LEU A 43 -13.66 -4.49 7.52
C LEU A 43 -12.73 -5.45 8.24
N LEU A 44 -11.78 -6.03 7.52
CA LEU A 44 -10.62 -6.75 8.03
C LEU A 44 -9.35 -6.10 7.47
N ALA A 45 -8.44 -5.68 8.33
CA ALA A 45 -7.11 -5.19 7.98
C ALA A 45 -6.05 -6.18 8.41
N VAL A 46 -5.20 -6.59 7.48
CA VAL A 46 -4.18 -7.63 7.68
C VAL A 46 -2.80 -7.08 7.34
N ASN A 47 -1.80 -7.40 8.15
CA ASN A 47 -0.40 -7.16 7.84
C ASN A 47 0.12 -8.29 6.93
N LYS A 48 0.20 -8.03 5.64
CA LYS A 48 0.72 -8.99 4.66
C LYS A 48 2.23 -9.12 4.80
N PRO A 49 2.79 -10.30 4.99
CA PRO A 49 4.24 -10.49 4.91
C PRO A 49 4.74 -10.29 3.47
N ALA A 50 6.02 -10.02 3.31
CA ALA A 50 6.69 -10.06 2.02
C ALA A 50 6.73 -11.51 1.51
N GLY A 51 6.80 -11.70 0.19
CA GLY A 51 6.81 -13.02 -0.45
C GLY A 51 5.43 -13.61 -0.71
N VAL A 52 4.36 -13.06 -0.11
CA VAL A 52 2.98 -13.54 -0.28
C VAL A 52 2.22 -12.68 -1.30
N VAL A 53 1.54 -13.32 -2.24
CA VAL A 53 0.69 -12.67 -3.24
C VAL A 53 -0.66 -12.31 -2.62
N THR A 54 -1.23 -11.16 -2.96
CA THR A 54 -2.50 -10.71 -2.36
C THR A 54 -3.69 -11.60 -2.74
N HIS A 55 -3.81 -12.02 -4.00
CA HIS A 55 -4.90 -12.87 -4.50
C HIS A 55 -4.41 -13.79 -5.63
N PRO A 56 -5.13 -14.88 -5.95
CA PRO A 56 -4.69 -15.85 -6.93
C PRO A 56 -4.35 -15.23 -8.29
N GLN A 57 -3.11 -15.41 -8.73
CA GLN A 57 -2.61 -15.00 -10.04
C GLN A 57 -1.25 -15.64 -10.36
N GLY A 58 -0.93 -15.79 -11.64
CA GLY A 58 0.44 -16.07 -12.11
C GLY A 58 1.09 -17.32 -11.53
N GLY A 59 0.34 -18.40 -11.31
CA GLY A 59 0.85 -19.64 -10.74
C GLY A 59 0.67 -19.77 -9.21
N HIS A 60 0.30 -18.71 -8.52
CA HIS A 60 -0.05 -18.70 -7.10
C HIS A 60 -1.56 -18.83 -6.96
N TYR A 61 -2.06 -20.02 -6.59
CA TYR A 61 -3.50 -20.28 -6.48
C TYR A 61 -3.93 -20.70 -5.07
N GLU A 62 -3.01 -21.22 -4.26
CA GLU A 62 -3.29 -21.78 -2.94
C GLU A 62 -2.51 -21.08 -1.81
N ASP A 63 -1.47 -20.32 -2.16
CA ASP A 63 -0.50 -19.68 -1.27
C ASP A 63 -0.68 -18.15 -1.17
N THR A 64 -1.90 -17.65 -1.41
CA THR A 64 -2.16 -16.21 -1.40
C THR A 64 -2.78 -15.74 -0.09
N LEU A 65 -2.67 -14.44 0.20
CA LEU A 65 -3.34 -13.83 1.35
C LEU A 65 -4.86 -14.04 1.30
N ALA A 66 -5.45 -14.04 0.10
CA ALA A 66 -6.88 -14.32 -0.05
C ALA A 66 -7.25 -15.75 0.39
N ASN A 67 -6.38 -16.74 0.17
CA ASN A 67 -6.57 -18.11 0.66
C ASN A 67 -6.53 -18.16 2.20
N GLN A 68 -5.58 -17.44 2.82
CA GLN A 68 -5.47 -17.33 4.28
C GLN A 68 -6.72 -16.66 4.89
N VAL A 69 -7.21 -15.56 4.28
CA VAL A 69 -8.44 -14.88 4.72
C VAL A 69 -9.67 -15.77 4.54
N SER A 70 -9.76 -16.54 3.45
CA SER A 70 -10.85 -17.50 3.25
C SER A 70 -10.86 -18.58 4.33
N ALA A 71 -9.69 -19.13 4.68
CA ALA A 71 -9.54 -20.11 5.76
C ALA A 71 -9.90 -19.50 7.11
N TYR A 72 -9.50 -18.26 7.37
CA TYR A 72 -9.85 -17.54 8.58
C TYR A 72 -11.36 -17.37 8.74
N TYR A 73 -12.08 -16.94 7.71
CA TYR A 73 -13.54 -16.84 7.75
C TYR A 73 -14.20 -18.19 7.98
N ALA A 74 -13.72 -19.26 7.32
CA ALA A 74 -14.23 -20.61 7.52
C ALA A 74 -14.02 -21.09 8.97
N PHE A 75 -12.84 -20.83 9.56
CA PHE A 75 -12.56 -21.16 10.96
C PHE A 75 -13.49 -20.41 11.92
N ARG A 76 -13.81 -19.15 11.62
CA ARG A 76 -14.75 -18.31 12.38
C ARG A 76 -16.22 -18.71 12.17
N GLN A 77 -16.50 -19.64 11.26
CA GLN A 77 -17.86 -19.99 10.80
C GLN A 77 -18.62 -18.78 10.22
N GLU A 78 -17.88 -17.85 9.62
CA GLU A 78 -18.40 -16.67 8.95
C GLU A 78 -18.48 -16.91 7.43
N SER A 79 -19.65 -16.60 6.84
CA SER A 79 -19.86 -16.76 5.40
C SER A 79 -19.60 -15.42 4.69
N HIS A 80 -18.35 -15.15 4.35
CA HIS A 80 -17.96 -13.95 3.61
C HIS A 80 -17.28 -14.32 2.30
N THR A 81 -17.50 -13.51 1.28
CA THR A 81 -16.67 -13.53 0.08
C THR A 81 -15.40 -12.70 0.36
N VAL A 82 -14.24 -13.22 0.00
CA VAL A 82 -12.96 -12.49 0.15
C VAL A 82 -12.87 -11.36 -0.86
N ARG A 83 -12.89 -10.10 -0.39
CA ARG A 83 -12.91 -8.88 -1.20
C ARG A 83 -11.75 -7.95 -0.82
N PRO A 84 -10.55 -8.10 -1.41
CA PRO A 84 -9.45 -7.20 -1.15
C PRO A 84 -9.75 -5.79 -1.69
N ILE A 85 -9.47 -4.77 -0.91
CA ILE A 85 -9.55 -3.36 -1.29
C ILE A 85 -8.17 -2.89 -1.77
N GLY A 86 -7.89 -3.11 -3.03
CA GLY A 86 -6.57 -2.94 -3.62
C GLY A 86 -5.65 -4.13 -3.37
N ARG A 87 -4.40 -3.98 -3.78
CA ARG A 87 -3.39 -5.04 -3.68
C ARG A 87 -2.03 -4.46 -3.29
N LEU A 88 -1.18 -5.31 -2.75
CA LEU A 88 0.27 -5.11 -2.69
C LEU A 88 0.96 -6.09 -3.63
N ASP A 89 2.13 -5.72 -4.10
CA ASP A 89 2.99 -6.63 -4.84
C ASP A 89 3.48 -7.77 -3.93
N LYS A 90 3.92 -8.89 -4.51
CA LYS A 90 4.36 -10.07 -3.78
C LYS A 90 5.35 -9.72 -2.66
N ASP A 91 6.39 -8.97 -3.00
CA ASP A 91 7.50 -8.65 -2.09
C ASP A 91 7.27 -7.39 -1.25
N THR A 92 6.18 -6.67 -1.47
CA THR A 92 5.76 -5.54 -0.61
C THR A 92 5.03 -6.07 0.61
N SER A 93 5.48 -5.70 1.79
CA SER A 93 4.83 -6.02 3.07
C SER A 93 3.85 -4.92 3.50
N GLY A 94 3.01 -5.19 4.51
CA GLY A 94 2.17 -4.20 5.19
C GLY A 94 0.68 -4.34 4.93
N ILE A 95 -0.07 -3.26 5.14
CA ILE A 95 -1.53 -3.29 5.27
C ILE A 95 -2.25 -3.63 3.97
N VAL A 96 -3.06 -4.69 4.02
CA VAL A 96 -4.09 -5.01 3.02
C VAL A 96 -5.45 -5.00 3.70
N LEU A 97 -6.41 -4.33 3.08
CA LEU A 97 -7.79 -4.25 3.54
C LEU A 97 -8.66 -5.25 2.81
N PHE A 98 -9.59 -5.88 3.53
CA PHE A 98 -10.63 -6.74 2.98
C PHE A 98 -11.99 -6.25 3.47
N ALA A 99 -12.93 -6.06 2.56
CA ALA A 99 -14.31 -5.79 2.92
C ALA A 99 -15.03 -7.11 3.20
N LYS A 100 -15.73 -7.20 4.33
CA LYS A 100 -16.47 -8.40 4.75
C LYS A 100 -17.81 -8.54 4.03
N ASN A 101 -18.32 -7.46 3.40
CA ASN A 101 -19.56 -7.47 2.61
C ASN A 101 -19.47 -6.56 1.39
N GLN A 102 -20.43 -6.73 0.46
CA GLN A 102 -20.45 -6.01 -0.81
C GLN A 102 -20.66 -4.49 -0.63
N THR A 103 -21.45 -4.07 0.34
CA THR A 103 -21.73 -2.65 0.59
C THR A 103 -20.48 -1.94 1.12
N ALA A 104 -19.78 -2.56 2.07
CA ALA A 104 -18.50 -2.05 2.56
C ALA A 104 -17.48 -1.95 1.42
N ALA A 105 -17.39 -2.97 0.56
CA ALA A 105 -16.49 -2.94 -0.60
C ALA A 105 -16.79 -1.76 -1.53
N ALA A 106 -18.07 -1.52 -1.86
CA ALA A 106 -18.47 -0.42 -2.71
C ALA A 106 -18.17 0.95 -2.09
N ARG A 107 -18.38 1.10 -0.77
CA ARG A 107 -18.08 2.35 -0.04
C ARG A 107 -16.59 2.61 0.07
N LEU A 108 -15.78 1.61 0.38
CA LEU A 108 -14.32 1.72 0.44
C LEU A 108 -13.72 2.03 -0.95
N GLN A 109 -14.29 1.45 -2.02
CA GLN A 109 -13.89 1.79 -3.38
C GLN A 109 -14.18 3.26 -3.71
N LYS A 110 -15.35 3.79 -3.31
CA LYS A 110 -15.67 5.23 -3.46
C LYS A 110 -14.74 6.13 -2.67
N GLN A 111 -14.38 5.75 -1.43
CA GLN A 111 -13.40 6.49 -0.63
C GLN A 111 -12.04 6.55 -1.35
N ARG A 112 -11.61 5.43 -1.94
CA ARG A 112 -10.38 5.36 -2.72
C ARG A 112 -10.42 6.29 -3.94
N GLU A 113 -11.53 6.30 -4.67
CA GLU A 113 -11.73 7.18 -5.84
C GLU A 113 -11.74 8.67 -5.47
N ARG A 114 -12.18 9.01 -4.26
CA ARG A 114 -12.20 10.39 -3.72
C ARG A 114 -10.91 10.79 -3.02
N GLY A 115 -9.95 9.86 -2.88
CA GLY A 115 -8.73 10.11 -2.10
C GLY A 115 -8.94 10.15 -0.58
N GLU A 116 -10.10 9.70 -0.10
CA GLU A 116 -10.43 9.61 1.32
C GLU A 116 -9.79 8.36 1.98
N LEU A 117 -9.56 7.30 1.19
CA LEU A 117 -8.79 6.14 1.59
C LEU A 117 -7.36 6.32 1.06
N GLN A 118 -6.43 6.61 1.96
CA GLN A 118 -5.03 6.86 1.64
C GLN A 118 -4.12 5.85 2.34
N LYS A 119 -3.19 5.27 1.58
CA LYS A 119 -2.12 4.43 2.12
C LYS A 119 -0.81 5.21 2.15
N THR A 120 -0.11 5.10 3.28
CA THR A 120 1.24 5.62 3.45
C THR A 120 2.22 4.46 3.35
N TYR A 121 3.21 4.60 2.49
CA TYR A 121 4.29 3.64 2.32
C TYR A 121 5.58 4.19 2.92
N LEU A 122 6.33 3.30 3.57
CA LEU A 122 7.73 3.50 3.90
C LEU A 122 8.58 2.85 2.82
N ALA A 123 9.54 3.59 2.28
CA ALA A 123 10.55 3.07 1.37
C ALA A 123 11.96 3.41 1.87
N VAL A 124 12.86 2.44 1.76
CA VAL A 124 14.31 2.67 1.93
C VAL A 124 14.96 2.56 0.56
N THR A 125 15.75 3.57 0.20
CA THR A 125 16.42 3.67 -1.09
C THR A 125 17.92 3.83 -0.92
N GLU A 126 18.64 3.56 -1.99
CA GLU A 126 20.05 3.95 -2.10
C GLU A 126 20.15 5.40 -2.56
N ILE A 127 21.22 6.06 -2.14
CA ILE A 127 21.67 7.29 -2.77
C ILE A 127 22.58 6.89 -3.92
N SER A 128 22.11 7.04 -5.16
CA SER A 128 22.97 6.79 -6.32
C SER A 128 24.05 7.85 -6.39
N VAL A 129 25.29 7.45 -6.12
CA VAL A 129 26.51 8.31 -6.26
C VAL A 129 26.74 8.74 -7.72
N LYS A 130 26.04 8.16 -8.69
CA LYS A 130 26.11 8.48 -10.14
C LYS A 130 25.09 9.51 -10.58
N TRP A 131 24.85 10.55 -9.78
CA TRP A 131 24.12 11.72 -10.24
C TRP A 131 25.06 12.58 -11.10
N ASN A 132 25.18 12.22 -12.38
CA ASN A 132 25.78 13.11 -13.38
C ASN A 132 24.77 14.19 -13.77
N ASP A 133 25.28 15.38 -13.93
CA ASP A 133 24.76 16.74 -14.04
C ASP A 133 23.53 17.07 -14.92
N ASP A 134 22.78 16.11 -15.47
CA ASP A 134 21.81 16.41 -16.54
C ASP A 134 20.32 16.46 -16.13
N THR A 135 19.96 16.54 -14.85
CA THR A 135 18.56 16.74 -14.43
C THR A 135 18.37 18.06 -13.68
N PRO A 136 17.89 19.13 -14.38
CA PRO A 136 18.10 20.52 -13.93
C PRO A 136 17.22 21.07 -12.82
N LYS A 137 16.17 20.41 -12.34
CA LYS A 137 15.27 21.01 -11.34
C LYS A 137 15.18 20.28 -9.99
N HIS A 138 15.34 18.98 -9.95
CA HIS A 138 15.19 18.22 -8.68
C HIS A 138 16.46 18.16 -7.83
N LYS A 139 17.64 18.42 -8.42
CA LYS A 139 18.94 18.36 -7.72
C LYS A 139 19.05 19.42 -6.62
N LYS A 140 18.68 20.68 -6.89
CA LYS A 140 18.73 21.76 -5.89
C LYS A 140 17.79 21.54 -4.72
N ASP A 141 16.60 21.00 -4.96
CA ASP A 141 15.61 20.77 -3.91
C ASP A 141 16.00 19.63 -2.94
N ILE A 142 16.78 18.66 -3.42
CA ILE A 142 17.27 17.55 -2.59
C ILE A 142 18.56 17.96 -1.83
N GLU A 143 19.48 18.66 -2.50
CA GLU A 143 20.75 19.08 -1.89
C GLU A 143 20.60 20.21 -0.85
N GLU A 144 19.69 21.17 -1.07
CA GLU A 144 19.47 22.29 -0.13
C GLU A 144 18.60 21.90 1.08
N LYS A 145 17.76 20.87 0.96
CA LYS A 145 16.85 20.43 2.04
C LYS A 145 17.36 19.26 2.87
N ASN A 146 18.29 18.44 2.36
CA ASN A 146 18.72 17.21 3.01
C ASN A 146 20.14 17.32 3.53
N LYS A 147 20.29 17.85 4.76
CA LYS A 147 21.53 17.65 5.52
C LYS A 147 21.71 16.15 5.72
N VAL A 148 22.89 15.63 5.33
CA VAL A 148 23.28 14.24 5.67
C VAL A 148 23.28 14.09 7.18
N GLU A 149 22.42 13.24 7.68
CA GLU A 149 22.26 13.00 9.12
C GLU A 149 22.67 11.56 9.46
N LYS A 150 23.17 11.34 10.66
CA LYS A 150 23.28 9.98 11.20
C LYS A 150 21.88 9.39 11.31
N PHE A 151 21.75 8.07 11.06
CA PHE A 151 20.44 7.42 11.15
C PHE A 151 19.83 7.60 12.55
N PRO A 152 18.66 8.22 12.67
CA PRO A 152 18.10 8.61 13.94
C PRO A 152 17.42 7.44 14.69
N GLY A 153 17.33 6.27 14.05
CA GLY A 153 16.59 5.12 14.54
C GLY A 153 15.15 5.05 14.05
N TRP A 154 14.61 3.85 14.05
CA TRP A 154 13.26 3.58 13.50
C TRP A 154 12.14 4.27 14.27
N SER A 155 12.28 4.47 15.58
CA SER A 155 11.29 5.20 16.38
C SER A 155 11.11 6.64 15.89
N GLU A 156 12.20 7.30 15.53
CA GLU A 156 12.16 8.66 14.99
C GLU A 156 11.60 8.69 13.56
N ILE A 157 11.92 7.71 12.71
CA ILE A 157 11.32 7.57 11.38
C ILE A 157 9.82 7.41 11.48
N ILE A 158 9.34 6.54 12.40
CA ILE A 158 7.92 6.33 12.66
C ILE A 158 7.26 7.63 13.10
N ARG A 159 7.83 8.34 14.06
CA ARG A 159 7.32 9.62 14.54
C ARG A 159 7.18 10.66 13.41
N ARG A 160 8.17 10.75 12.53
CA ARG A 160 8.12 11.62 11.34
C ARG A 160 7.03 11.20 10.36
N MET A 161 6.78 9.91 10.19
CA MET A 161 5.68 9.43 9.36
C MET A 161 4.31 9.82 9.94
N GLU A 162 4.11 9.60 11.23
CA GLU A 162 2.85 9.93 11.92
C GLU A 162 2.55 11.44 11.90
N GLU A 163 3.57 12.28 12.03
CA GLU A 163 3.42 13.72 11.87
C GLU A 163 2.92 14.12 10.48
N TYR A 164 3.39 13.44 9.43
CA TYR A 164 2.97 13.72 8.06
C TYR A 164 1.57 13.23 7.73
N GLU A 165 1.10 12.21 8.43
CA GLU A 165 -0.28 11.71 8.25
C GLU A 165 -1.33 12.58 8.96
N THR A 166 -0.95 13.22 10.06
CA THR A 166 -1.84 14.09 10.85
C THR A 166 -1.98 15.49 10.28
N THR A 167 -0.98 15.97 9.54
CA THR A 167 -1.05 17.27 8.87
C THR A 167 -1.81 17.15 7.56
N ALA A 168 -2.99 17.76 7.46
CA ALA A 168 -3.76 17.90 6.22
C ALA A 168 -3.02 18.71 5.15
N ASP A 169 -1.80 19.11 5.44
CA ASP A 169 -0.98 20.02 4.65
C ASP A 169 -0.17 19.21 3.64
N GLN A 170 -0.49 19.42 2.35
CA GLN A 170 0.30 18.87 1.24
C GLN A 170 1.63 19.61 1.06
N ASP A 171 1.96 20.57 1.93
CA ASP A 171 3.21 21.32 1.85
C ASP A 171 4.41 20.42 2.14
N GLY A 172 5.35 20.44 1.23
CA GLY A 172 6.59 19.68 1.29
C GLY A 172 6.55 18.28 0.68
N TRP A 173 5.41 17.85 0.09
CA TRP A 173 5.36 16.66 -0.75
C TRP A 173 5.78 16.99 -2.18
N THR A 174 6.61 16.14 -2.75
CA THR A 174 7.02 16.22 -4.16
C THR A 174 6.27 15.18 -4.97
N ARG A 175 5.78 15.56 -6.16
CA ARG A 175 5.03 14.68 -7.04
C ARG A 175 5.89 14.12 -8.17
N ILE A 176 5.80 12.82 -8.38
CA ILE A 176 6.28 12.13 -9.58
C ILE A 176 5.06 11.85 -10.45
N ASP A 177 5.10 12.32 -11.68
CA ASP A 177 4.05 12.11 -12.68
C ASP A 177 4.68 11.47 -13.93
N THR A 178 4.55 10.16 -14.06
CA THR A 178 5.19 9.38 -15.11
C THR A 178 4.27 8.27 -15.58
N SER A 179 3.88 8.30 -16.85
CA SER A 179 3.12 7.21 -17.44
C SER A 179 3.98 5.95 -17.60
N MET A 180 3.37 4.77 -17.41
CA MET A 180 4.09 3.51 -17.36
C MET A 180 3.33 2.37 -18.06
N ALA A 181 4.06 1.44 -18.64
CA ALA A 181 3.54 0.23 -19.30
C ALA A 181 4.42 -0.98 -18.96
N PRO A 182 3.91 -2.22 -19.17
CA PRO A 182 4.75 -3.41 -19.10
C PRO A 182 5.93 -3.32 -20.07
N ASP A 183 7.11 -3.77 -19.65
CA ASP A 183 8.28 -3.86 -20.49
C ASP A 183 8.07 -4.97 -21.55
N PRO A 184 8.17 -4.65 -22.86
CA PRO A 184 8.01 -5.65 -23.91
C PRO A 184 9.08 -6.75 -23.87
N GLU A 185 10.29 -6.44 -23.37
CA GLU A 185 11.42 -7.38 -23.29
C GLU A 185 11.39 -8.19 -21.98
N ASN A 186 10.86 -7.61 -20.91
CA ASN A 186 10.73 -8.29 -19.63
C ASN A 186 9.38 -8.00 -18.97
N ARG A 187 8.41 -8.86 -19.19
CA ARG A 187 7.03 -8.70 -18.66
C ARG A 187 6.91 -8.68 -17.14
N LEU A 188 7.98 -9.00 -16.41
CA LEU A 188 8.01 -8.93 -14.95
C LEU A 188 8.18 -7.51 -14.43
N ARG A 189 8.57 -6.56 -15.27
CA ARG A 189 8.76 -5.16 -14.87
C ARG A 189 7.93 -4.19 -15.70
N MET A 190 7.83 -2.98 -15.18
CA MET A 190 7.22 -1.84 -15.87
C MET A 190 8.32 -0.89 -16.34
N ILE A 191 8.04 -0.15 -17.41
CA ILE A 191 8.92 0.91 -17.93
C ILE A 191 8.18 2.25 -18.02
N PRO A 192 8.92 3.38 -17.90
CA PRO A 192 8.33 4.69 -18.15
C PRO A 192 8.13 4.87 -19.65
N THR A 193 6.94 5.28 -20.06
CA THR A 193 6.62 5.54 -21.46
C THR A 193 5.43 6.49 -21.59
N PRO A 194 5.48 7.49 -22.48
CA PRO A 194 4.35 8.39 -22.72
C PRO A 194 3.07 7.69 -23.20
N LEU A 195 3.20 6.51 -23.80
CA LEU A 195 2.08 5.70 -24.30
C LEU A 195 1.45 4.82 -23.20
N GLY A 196 2.02 4.83 -21.99
CA GLY A 196 1.57 4.05 -20.86
C GLY A 196 0.37 4.64 -20.13
N LYS A 197 -0.05 3.94 -19.08
CA LYS A 197 -1.09 4.46 -18.18
C LYS A 197 -0.51 5.51 -17.24
N PRO A 198 -1.19 6.66 -17.03
CA PRO A 198 -0.75 7.67 -16.07
C PRO A 198 -0.54 7.07 -14.68
N ALA A 199 0.57 7.43 -14.05
CA ALA A 199 0.91 7.03 -12.70
C ALA A 199 1.44 8.24 -11.92
N ARG A 200 0.92 8.44 -10.71
CA ARG A 200 1.24 9.58 -9.85
C ARG A 200 1.53 9.13 -8.44
N THR A 201 2.69 9.54 -7.94
CA THR A 201 3.18 9.23 -6.58
C THR A 201 3.64 10.54 -5.93
N LEU A 202 3.20 10.76 -4.71
CA LEU A 202 3.73 11.80 -3.84
C LEU A 202 4.80 11.18 -2.94
N TYR A 203 5.90 11.89 -2.69
CA TYR A 203 6.92 11.44 -1.76
C TYR A 203 7.43 12.60 -0.90
N LYS A 204 7.90 12.26 0.29
CA LYS A 204 8.55 13.17 1.23
C LYS A 204 9.72 12.46 1.89
N SER A 205 10.87 13.14 1.96
CA SER A 205 12.03 12.58 2.66
C SER A 205 11.79 12.59 4.17
N LEU A 206 12.00 11.44 4.79
CA LEU A 206 11.97 11.27 6.25
C LEU A 206 13.37 11.42 6.84
N TRP A 207 14.36 10.95 6.11
CA TRP A 207 15.76 10.99 6.52
C TRP A 207 16.67 10.76 5.31
N THR A 208 17.85 11.39 5.33
CA THR A 208 18.91 11.23 4.34
C THR A 208 20.24 10.99 5.02
N GLY A 209 20.82 9.81 4.80
CA GLY A 209 22.16 9.42 5.24
C GLY A 209 23.21 9.59 4.14
N LYS A 210 24.37 8.95 4.32
CA LYS A 210 25.47 8.97 3.32
C LYS A 210 25.20 8.05 2.12
N ALA A 211 24.61 6.90 2.36
CA ALA A 211 24.37 5.86 1.35
C ALA A 211 22.89 5.57 1.14
N ASN A 212 22.05 5.82 2.12
CA ASN A 212 20.64 5.44 2.12
C ASN A 212 19.73 6.61 2.48
N GLN A 213 18.46 6.51 2.06
CA GLN A 213 17.41 7.46 2.40
C GLN A 213 16.12 6.71 2.77
N CYS A 214 15.32 7.32 3.66
CA CYS A 214 13.97 6.86 3.97
C CYS A 214 12.95 7.87 3.43
N PHE A 215 11.89 7.36 2.81
CA PHE A 215 10.81 8.16 2.27
C PHE A 215 9.44 7.70 2.77
N ALA A 216 8.57 8.67 3.03
CA ALA A 216 7.14 8.44 3.05
C ALA A 216 6.59 8.65 1.63
N LEU A 217 5.66 7.78 1.20
CA LEU A 217 5.04 7.89 -0.12
C LEU A 217 3.52 7.68 -0.05
N HIS A 218 2.81 8.44 -0.88
CA HIS A 218 1.38 8.26 -1.14
C HIS A 218 1.13 7.98 -2.61
N LEU A 219 0.11 7.18 -2.90
CA LEU A 219 -0.29 6.84 -4.26
C LEU A 219 -1.59 7.53 -4.63
N GLU A 220 -1.57 8.42 -5.63
CA GLU A 220 -2.79 8.94 -6.28
C GLU A 220 -3.34 7.95 -7.31
N THR A 221 -2.48 7.06 -7.82
CA THR A 221 -2.82 5.94 -8.72
C THR A 221 -2.17 4.66 -8.20
N GLY A 222 -2.73 3.49 -8.53
CA GLY A 222 -2.18 2.20 -8.10
C GLY A 222 -1.82 1.31 -9.29
N ARG A 223 -0.67 1.52 -9.91
CA ARG A 223 -0.15 0.66 -10.98
C ARG A 223 0.81 -0.37 -10.42
N THR A 224 0.93 -1.49 -11.11
CA THR A 224 1.92 -2.53 -10.76
C THR A 224 3.31 -1.91 -10.69
N HIS A 225 4.07 -2.19 -9.63
CA HIS A 225 5.43 -1.70 -9.39
C HIS A 225 5.58 -0.15 -9.42
N GLN A 226 4.49 0.61 -9.21
CA GLN A 226 4.51 2.05 -9.42
C GLN A 226 5.59 2.76 -8.60
N ILE A 227 5.62 2.56 -7.27
CA ILE A 227 6.63 3.17 -6.39
C ILE A 227 8.05 2.73 -6.82
N ARG A 228 8.23 1.44 -7.08
CA ARG A 228 9.52 0.86 -7.46
C ARG A 228 10.09 1.51 -8.73
N LEU A 229 9.26 1.62 -9.78
CA LEU A 229 9.65 2.30 -11.02
C LEU A 229 9.90 3.80 -10.80
N HIS A 230 9.01 4.49 -10.10
CA HIS A 230 9.13 5.93 -9.88
C HIS A 230 10.43 6.27 -9.12
N MET A 231 10.75 5.55 -8.05
CA MET A 231 12.00 5.78 -7.32
C MET A 231 13.24 5.46 -8.17
N ALA A 232 13.18 4.41 -8.99
CA ALA A 232 14.24 4.10 -9.93
C ALA A 232 14.43 5.18 -11.01
N THR A 233 13.35 5.82 -11.50
CA THR A 233 13.45 6.96 -12.43
C THR A 233 14.10 8.19 -11.82
N LEU A 234 13.97 8.36 -10.51
CA LEU A 234 14.66 9.39 -9.74
C LEU A 234 16.14 9.03 -9.43
N LYS A 235 16.63 7.91 -9.93
CA LYS A 235 17.96 7.38 -9.60
C LYS A 235 18.15 7.03 -8.12
N CYS A 236 17.06 6.76 -7.43
CA CYS A 236 17.02 6.30 -6.04
C CYS A 236 16.25 4.96 -5.99
N PRO A 237 16.78 3.86 -6.60
CA PRO A 237 16.09 2.57 -6.55
C PRO A 237 15.88 2.12 -5.10
N LEU A 238 14.83 1.35 -4.86
CA LEU A 238 14.59 0.77 -3.55
C LEU A 238 15.70 -0.21 -3.22
N LEU A 239 16.24 -0.14 -2.01
CA LEU A 239 17.22 -1.10 -1.53
C LEU A 239 16.67 -2.52 -1.67
N GLY A 240 17.49 -3.45 -2.16
CA GLY A 240 17.11 -4.83 -2.37
C GLY A 240 16.26 -5.13 -3.60
N ASP A 241 15.85 -4.13 -4.40
CA ASP A 241 14.97 -4.32 -5.55
C ASP A 241 15.67 -5.00 -6.74
N PRO A 242 15.41 -6.30 -7.02
CA PRO A 242 16.12 -7.04 -8.08
C PRO A 242 15.71 -6.61 -9.50
N LEU A 243 14.53 -5.96 -9.67
CA LEU A 243 14.01 -5.61 -11.00
C LEU A 243 14.38 -4.21 -11.44
N TYR A 244 14.63 -3.32 -10.48
CA TYR A 244 14.86 -1.89 -10.74
C TYR A 244 16.24 -1.41 -10.30
N GLY A 245 17.16 -2.34 -9.98
CA GLY A 245 18.58 -2.06 -9.79
C GLY A 245 18.98 -1.66 -8.36
N GLY A 246 18.19 -2.09 -7.35
CA GLY A 246 18.55 -1.92 -5.95
C GLY A 246 19.67 -2.88 -5.51
N ASP A 247 20.56 -2.42 -4.62
CA ASP A 247 21.59 -3.26 -4.02
C ASP A 247 20.98 -4.34 -3.15
N GLN A 248 21.35 -5.58 -3.45
CA GLN A 248 20.82 -6.78 -2.80
C GLN A 248 21.74 -7.34 -1.70
N THR A 249 22.77 -6.60 -1.29
CA THR A 249 23.74 -7.09 -0.29
C THR A 249 23.14 -7.30 1.09
N GLN A 250 22.15 -6.47 1.47
CA GLN A 250 21.50 -6.53 2.79
C GLN A 250 20.06 -7.10 2.72
N LEU A 251 19.38 -6.92 1.59
CA LEU A 251 17.98 -7.30 1.42
C LEU A 251 17.75 -7.83 -0.01
N HIS A 252 17.02 -8.93 -0.16
CA HIS A 252 16.75 -9.57 -1.46
C HIS A 252 15.32 -9.29 -1.97
N ARG A 253 14.71 -8.22 -1.53
CA ARG A 253 13.40 -7.73 -1.99
C ARG A 253 13.38 -6.20 -1.94
N ALA A 254 12.46 -5.57 -2.65
CA ALA A 254 12.27 -4.13 -2.52
C ALA A 254 11.98 -3.73 -1.08
N ALA A 255 12.79 -2.83 -0.50
CA ALA A 255 12.58 -2.26 0.82
C ALA A 255 11.37 -1.31 0.81
N LEU A 256 10.18 -1.91 0.66
CA LEU A 256 8.90 -1.23 0.56
C LEU A 256 7.89 -1.87 1.52
N HIS A 257 7.23 -1.03 2.29
CA HIS A 257 6.26 -1.43 3.30
C HIS A 257 5.05 -0.50 3.30
N ALA A 258 3.83 -1.04 3.16
CA ALA A 258 2.59 -0.29 3.32
C ALA A 258 2.35 -0.08 4.82
N TYR A 259 2.96 0.97 5.35
CA TYR A 259 3.02 1.26 6.78
C TYR A 259 1.69 1.62 7.38
N GLY A 260 0.94 2.52 6.72
CA GLY A 260 -0.29 3.05 7.26
C GLY A 260 -1.43 3.11 6.26
N VAL A 261 -2.64 3.20 6.77
CA VAL A 261 -3.83 3.52 6.00
C VAL A 261 -4.77 4.40 6.82
N THR A 262 -5.21 5.50 6.23
CA THR A 262 -6.30 6.33 6.73
C THR A 262 -7.54 6.09 5.88
N LEU A 263 -8.68 5.88 6.51
CA LEU A 263 -9.97 5.64 5.85
C LEU A 263 -11.12 6.05 6.78
N TYR A 264 -12.34 6.03 6.26
CA TYR A 264 -13.55 6.13 7.08
C TYR A 264 -14.22 4.77 7.15
N GLN A 265 -14.61 4.33 8.36
CA GLN A 265 -15.38 3.11 8.54
C GLN A 265 -16.64 3.17 7.65
N PRO A 266 -16.91 2.13 6.83
CA PRO A 266 -17.91 2.21 5.78
C PRO A 266 -19.33 2.55 6.22
N TYR A 267 -19.73 2.23 7.44
CA TYR A 267 -21.08 2.47 7.95
C TYR A 267 -21.15 3.59 8.98
N THR A 268 -20.22 3.62 9.93
CA THR A 268 -20.24 4.63 11.00
C THR A 268 -19.70 5.97 10.54
N GLY A 269 -18.87 6.00 9.51
CA GLY A 269 -18.15 7.19 9.06
C GLY A 269 -17.05 7.65 10.02
N GLU A 270 -16.71 6.84 11.02
CA GLU A 270 -15.59 7.12 11.92
C GLU A 270 -14.28 7.08 11.16
N LYS A 271 -13.42 8.05 11.40
CA LYS A 271 -12.08 8.09 10.80
C LYS A 271 -11.18 7.07 11.50
N LEU A 272 -10.70 6.11 10.75
CA LEU A 272 -9.74 5.09 11.20
C LEU A 272 -8.35 5.41 10.67
N HIS A 273 -7.36 5.26 11.54
CA HIS A 273 -5.95 5.26 11.18
C HIS A 273 -5.32 3.97 11.68
N LEU A 274 -4.87 3.13 10.77
CA LEU A 274 -4.31 1.81 11.07
C LEU A 274 -2.86 1.76 10.60
N THR A 275 -1.98 1.19 11.43
CA THR A 275 -0.55 1.04 11.09
C THR A 275 -0.11 -0.42 11.18
N ALA A 276 0.84 -0.81 10.35
CA ALA A 276 1.52 -2.09 10.42
C ALA A 276 2.96 -1.89 10.94
N PRO A 277 3.45 -2.76 11.84
CA PRO A 277 4.81 -2.66 12.32
C PRO A 277 5.81 -2.84 11.17
N ILE A 278 6.87 -2.03 11.16
CA ILE A 278 7.96 -2.18 10.18
C ILE A 278 8.55 -3.58 10.33
N PRO A 279 8.64 -4.39 9.25
CA PRO A 279 9.11 -5.75 9.33
C PRO A 279 10.59 -5.83 9.71
N GLU A 280 10.97 -6.95 10.31
CA GLU A 280 12.29 -7.13 10.91
C GLU A 280 13.43 -7.01 9.89
N ASP A 281 13.25 -7.52 8.68
CA ASP A 281 14.22 -7.46 7.62
C ASP A 281 14.53 -6.01 7.17
N ILE A 282 13.54 -5.10 7.22
CA ILE A 282 13.77 -3.65 6.99
C ILE A 282 14.39 -3.01 8.23
N ARG A 283 13.96 -3.41 9.45
CA ARG A 283 14.53 -2.84 10.69
C ARG A 283 16.00 -3.19 10.90
N ASN A 284 16.44 -4.31 10.38
CA ASN A 284 17.82 -4.79 10.50
C ASN A 284 18.76 -4.25 9.42
N LEU A 285 18.30 -3.36 8.53
CA LEU A 285 19.16 -2.70 7.56
C LEU A 285 20.18 -1.82 8.28
N ASP A 286 21.44 -1.97 7.88
CA ASP A 286 22.51 -1.04 8.27
C ASP A 286 22.39 0.24 7.44
N LEU A 287 21.81 1.27 8.03
CA LEU A 287 21.60 2.55 7.39
C LEU A 287 22.71 3.56 7.68
N GLY A 288 23.76 3.17 8.42
CA GLY A 288 25.07 3.81 8.55
C GLY A 288 25.08 5.07 9.38
#